data_ee1ab645c23901791ddc734dafa5c230
#
_entry.id   ee1ab645c23901791ddc734dafa5c230
#
_cell.length_a   1.000
_cell.length_b   1.000
_cell.length_c   1.000
_cell.angle_alpha   90.00
_cell.angle_beta   90.00
_cell.angle_gamma   90.00
#
_symmetry.space_group_name_H-M   'P 1'
#
loop_
_entity.id
_entity.type
_entity.pdbx_description
1 polymer ?
#
loop_
_entity_poly.entity_id
_entity_poly.type
_entity_poly.pdbx_seq_one_letter_code
_entity_poly.pdbx_strand_id
1 'polypeptide(L)'
;MSVVERMRVLRVSSPLVRPFVTAVRRTDRLDVVLVEATDADGRVGWGEAAVSWRVTGESPQSVAAAVAGPLGDIVGGRGAGDPALADDLARAIWGNAAARSAVACAVADLAARQRGLSVAEALLGNGATAPSRLRTDMTLSTAAPAELAEQAIAHVAAGFGCLKIKASADHDTVAGLRAVRAAVGAEVSLRIDANQAWDVATAIRIIRTCEDEGLGIELVEQPVAAPDIEGLAGVTAAVGTPIMADEAVRTESDVRVIAERGAADLVNIKLAKTGGPAEAVAAARAAREHGLGVVFGCMMESPVGVTATAHLAAALAPEVVHDLDAALWLQRSPVTGGIRSEADVLMLGDGCGLGIDALASDADADVLADIRVHQGVCA
;
A
#
# COMPACT_ATOMS: atom_id res chain seq x y z
N MET A 1 -17.01 -3.52 -24.73
CA MET A 1 -15.89 -2.79 -24.09
C MET A 1 -14.70 -2.85 -25.02
N SER A 2 -13.97 -1.76 -25.17
CA SER A 2 -12.78 -1.67 -26.02
C SER A 2 -11.66 -2.55 -25.47
N VAL A 3 -10.86 -3.14 -26.34
CA VAL A 3 -9.78 -4.06 -25.96
C VAL A 3 -8.49 -3.31 -25.68
N VAL A 4 -7.62 -3.89 -24.85
CA VAL A 4 -6.28 -3.34 -24.60
C VAL A 4 -5.38 -3.61 -25.81
N GLU A 5 -4.75 -2.55 -26.33
CA GLU A 5 -3.89 -2.63 -27.51
C GLU A 5 -2.42 -2.27 -27.25
N ARG A 6 -2.16 -1.52 -26.17
CA ARG A 6 -0.81 -1.06 -25.85
C ARG A 6 -0.57 -1.05 -24.35
N MET A 7 0.63 -1.42 -23.97
CA MET A 7 1.14 -1.22 -22.60
C MET A 7 2.47 -0.47 -22.63
N ARG A 8 2.63 0.51 -21.76
CA ARG A 8 3.90 1.20 -21.51
C ARG A 8 4.34 0.95 -20.08
N VAL A 9 5.62 0.74 -19.90
CA VAL A 9 6.26 0.54 -18.61
C VAL A 9 7.26 1.66 -18.39
N LEU A 10 7.06 2.45 -17.37
CA LEU A 10 7.82 3.65 -17.09
C LEU A 10 8.51 3.51 -15.73
N ARG A 11 9.83 3.63 -15.66
CA ARG A 11 10.49 3.89 -14.40
C ARG A 11 10.32 5.37 -14.07
N VAL A 12 9.86 5.66 -12.88
CA VAL A 12 9.64 7.03 -12.41
C VAL A 12 10.41 7.26 -11.13
N SER A 13 11.13 8.39 -11.07
CA SER A 13 11.90 8.79 -9.91
C SER A 13 11.46 10.18 -9.44
N SER A 14 11.21 10.34 -8.13
CA SER A 14 10.82 11.62 -7.53
C SER A 14 11.59 11.88 -6.25
N PRO A 15 12.11 13.10 -6.03
CA PRO A 15 12.77 13.45 -4.78
C PRO A 15 11.78 13.50 -3.62
N LEU A 16 12.22 13.07 -2.43
CA LEU A 16 11.46 13.19 -1.20
C LEU A 16 11.69 14.57 -0.57
N VAL A 17 10.72 15.07 0.18
CA VAL A 17 10.82 16.33 0.96
C VAL A 17 11.90 16.23 2.05
N ARG A 18 12.17 15.03 2.53
CA ARG A 18 13.24 14.68 3.47
C ARG A 18 13.55 13.19 3.29
N PRO A 19 14.75 12.73 3.74
CA PRO A 19 15.07 11.30 3.69
C PRO A 19 14.08 10.46 4.48
N PHE A 20 13.64 9.34 3.91
CA PHE A 20 12.85 8.34 4.60
C PHE A 20 13.78 7.26 5.17
N VAL A 21 13.77 7.09 6.49
CA VAL A 21 14.66 6.19 7.21
C VAL A 21 13.84 5.16 7.99
N THR A 22 14.18 3.89 7.81
CA THR A 22 13.63 2.75 8.53
C THR A 22 14.77 1.91 9.12
N ALA A 23 14.45 0.88 9.89
CA ALA A 23 15.43 -0.07 10.42
C ALA A 23 16.35 -0.70 9.35
N VAL A 24 15.90 -0.73 8.10
CA VAL A 24 16.56 -1.53 7.03
C VAL A 24 17.05 -0.71 5.84
N ARG A 25 16.66 0.55 5.71
CA ARG A 25 17.09 1.38 4.58
C ARG A 25 16.92 2.89 4.84
N ARG A 26 17.73 3.67 4.11
CA ARG A 26 17.57 5.12 3.91
C ARG A 26 17.32 5.36 2.43
N THR A 27 16.34 6.21 2.10
CA THR A 27 16.09 6.64 0.73
C THR A 27 15.78 8.14 0.68
N ASP A 28 16.34 8.82 -0.32
CA ASP A 28 16.17 10.26 -0.57
C ASP A 28 15.27 10.51 -1.80
N ARG A 29 14.94 9.46 -2.53
CA ARG A 29 14.10 9.49 -3.73
C ARG A 29 13.13 8.30 -3.73
N LEU A 30 11.94 8.52 -4.24
CA LEU A 30 11.06 7.45 -4.69
C LEU A 30 11.58 6.92 -6.04
N ASP A 31 11.61 5.59 -6.18
CA ASP A 31 11.79 4.90 -7.46
C ASP A 31 10.69 3.84 -7.58
N VAL A 32 9.81 3.99 -8.57
CA VAL A 32 8.70 3.07 -8.85
C VAL A 32 8.59 2.77 -10.34
N VAL A 33 7.78 1.78 -10.68
CA VAL A 33 7.44 1.48 -12.07
C VAL A 33 5.95 1.72 -12.28
N LEU A 34 5.61 2.64 -13.18
CA LEU A 34 4.24 2.85 -13.62
C LEU A 34 3.93 1.99 -14.85
N VAL A 35 2.73 1.50 -14.93
CA VAL A 35 2.18 0.77 -16.08
C VAL A 35 0.97 1.54 -16.61
N GLU A 36 1.02 1.90 -17.89
CA GLU A 36 -0.10 2.42 -18.64
C GLU A 36 -0.69 1.30 -19.51
N ALA A 37 -1.98 1.08 -19.45
CA ALA A 37 -2.72 0.22 -20.35
C ALA A 37 -3.65 1.08 -21.22
N THR A 38 -3.45 1.05 -22.53
CA THR A 38 -4.24 1.88 -23.48
C THR A 38 -5.17 1.00 -24.30
N ASP A 39 -6.44 1.38 -24.37
CA ASP A 39 -7.44 0.69 -25.20
C ASP A 39 -7.49 1.24 -26.64
N ALA A 40 -8.26 0.55 -27.50
CA ALA A 40 -8.45 0.93 -28.90
C ALA A 40 -9.10 2.32 -29.10
N ASP A 41 -9.78 2.86 -28.08
CA ASP A 41 -10.37 4.20 -28.09
C ASP A 41 -9.40 5.27 -27.57
N GLY A 42 -8.18 4.88 -27.17
CA GLY A 42 -7.13 5.76 -26.64
C GLY A 42 -7.29 6.12 -25.17
N ARG A 43 -8.17 5.45 -24.40
CA ARG A 43 -8.24 5.64 -22.96
C ARG A 43 -7.05 4.95 -22.29
N VAL A 44 -6.52 5.59 -21.28
CA VAL A 44 -5.35 5.08 -20.50
C VAL A 44 -5.79 4.72 -19.10
N GLY A 45 -5.49 3.50 -18.68
CA GLY A 45 -5.56 3.06 -17.28
C GLY A 45 -4.17 2.99 -16.67
N TRP A 46 -4.05 3.29 -15.39
CA TRP A 46 -2.81 3.44 -14.65
C TRP A 46 -2.66 2.40 -13.54
N GLY A 47 -1.45 1.91 -13.37
CA GLY A 47 -1.08 1.08 -12.23
C GLY A 47 0.38 1.29 -11.84
N GLU A 48 0.73 0.84 -10.64
CA GLU A 48 2.06 1.02 -10.09
C GLU A 48 2.61 -0.27 -9.47
N ALA A 49 3.88 -0.54 -9.73
CA ALA A 49 4.68 -1.53 -9.03
C ALA A 49 5.67 -0.82 -8.09
N ALA A 50 5.42 -0.92 -6.79
CA ALA A 50 6.37 -0.51 -5.76
C ALA A 50 7.47 -1.56 -5.64
N VAL A 51 8.62 -1.28 -6.23
CA VAL A 51 9.73 -2.23 -6.30
C VAL A 51 10.56 -2.23 -5.01
N SER A 52 10.80 -3.42 -4.47
CA SER A 52 11.60 -3.61 -3.28
C SER A 52 12.25 -4.98 -3.26
N TRP A 53 13.58 -5.05 -3.30
CA TRP A 53 14.31 -6.31 -3.18
C TRP A 53 13.99 -7.12 -1.91
N ARG A 54 13.65 -6.44 -0.82
CA ARG A 54 13.39 -7.08 0.48
C ARG A 54 11.94 -7.51 0.69
N VAL A 55 10.99 -6.82 0.04
CA VAL A 55 9.56 -7.07 0.26
C VAL A 55 8.95 -7.82 -0.92
N THR A 56 9.13 -7.32 -2.15
CA THR A 56 8.56 -7.92 -3.35
C THR A 56 9.54 -8.80 -4.11
N GLY A 57 10.85 -8.62 -3.89
CA GLY A 57 11.91 -9.32 -4.62
C GLY A 57 12.08 -8.81 -6.05
N GLU A 58 11.49 -7.67 -6.39
CA GLU A 58 11.42 -7.15 -7.75
C GLU A 58 12.27 -5.91 -7.95
N SER A 59 12.62 -5.68 -9.20
CA SER A 59 13.34 -4.50 -9.70
C SER A 59 12.58 -3.87 -10.87
N PRO A 60 12.92 -2.65 -11.29
CA PRO A 60 12.31 -2.06 -12.49
C PRO A 60 12.44 -2.94 -13.73
N GLN A 61 13.58 -3.61 -13.89
CA GLN A 61 13.86 -4.47 -15.04
C GLN A 61 13.03 -5.77 -14.99
N SER A 62 12.87 -6.40 -13.80
CA SER A 62 12.05 -7.61 -13.68
C SER A 62 10.57 -7.29 -13.92
N VAL A 63 10.08 -6.14 -13.43
CA VAL A 63 8.72 -5.67 -13.71
C VAL A 63 8.52 -5.44 -15.20
N ALA A 64 9.45 -4.73 -15.86
CA ALA A 64 9.36 -4.50 -17.31
C ALA A 64 9.35 -5.81 -18.11
N ALA A 65 10.17 -6.77 -17.74
CA ALA A 65 10.21 -8.10 -18.39
C ALA A 65 8.89 -8.86 -18.18
N ALA A 66 8.33 -8.85 -16.96
CA ALA A 66 7.06 -9.50 -16.65
C ALA A 66 5.89 -8.89 -17.43
N VAL A 67 5.86 -7.56 -17.55
CA VAL A 67 4.80 -6.83 -18.28
C VAL A 67 4.95 -7.00 -19.79
N ALA A 68 6.18 -6.94 -20.31
CA ALA A 68 6.44 -7.12 -21.76
C ALA A 68 6.28 -8.57 -22.24
N GLY A 69 6.23 -9.53 -21.34
CA GLY A 69 6.04 -10.96 -21.64
C GLY A 69 4.69 -11.45 -21.08
N PRO A 70 4.71 -12.38 -20.10
CA PRO A 70 3.54 -13.17 -19.71
C PRO A 70 2.33 -12.34 -19.28
N LEU A 71 2.51 -11.18 -18.64
CA LEU A 71 1.37 -10.35 -18.24
C LEU A 71 0.74 -9.62 -19.43
N GLY A 72 1.57 -9.08 -20.35
CA GLY A 72 1.11 -8.45 -21.58
C GLY A 72 0.41 -9.44 -22.51
N ASP A 73 0.90 -10.66 -22.62
CA ASP A 73 0.28 -11.73 -23.41
C ASP A 73 -1.13 -12.07 -22.93
N ILE A 74 -1.37 -12.03 -21.62
CA ILE A 74 -2.70 -12.28 -21.02
C ILE A 74 -3.66 -11.13 -21.29
N VAL A 75 -3.19 -9.88 -21.21
CA VAL A 75 -4.04 -8.68 -21.33
C VAL A 75 -4.35 -8.35 -22.79
N GLY A 76 -3.43 -8.68 -23.71
CA GLY A 76 -3.48 -8.29 -25.10
C GLY A 76 -4.74 -8.72 -25.84
N GLY A 77 -5.41 -7.77 -26.49
CA GLY A 77 -6.63 -8.02 -27.27
C GLY A 77 -7.87 -8.39 -26.45
N ARG A 78 -7.77 -8.37 -25.10
CA ARG A 78 -8.91 -8.62 -24.20
C ARG A 78 -9.56 -7.31 -23.75
N GLY A 79 -10.85 -7.35 -23.47
CA GLY A 79 -11.54 -6.24 -22.84
C GLY A 79 -11.10 -6.06 -21.38
N ALA A 80 -10.82 -4.85 -20.95
CA ALA A 80 -10.41 -4.57 -19.58
C ALA A 80 -11.43 -5.05 -18.51
N GLY A 81 -12.70 -5.16 -18.87
CA GLY A 81 -13.76 -5.69 -18.00
C GLY A 81 -14.02 -7.19 -18.12
N ASP A 82 -13.12 -7.96 -18.75
CA ASP A 82 -13.23 -9.42 -18.83
C ASP A 82 -13.11 -10.02 -17.42
N PRO A 83 -14.13 -10.73 -16.91
CA PRO A 83 -14.14 -11.24 -15.54
C PRO A 83 -13.06 -12.30 -15.26
N ALA A 84 -12.56 -13.01 -16.28
CA ALA A 84 -11.50 -14.01 -16.12
C ALA A 84 -10.10 -13.38 -16.03
N LEU A 85 -9.95 -12.09 -16.36
CA LEU A 85 -8.65 -11.46 -16.50
C LEU A 85 -7.88 -11.37 -15.18
N ALA A 86 -8.58 -11.11 -14.07
CA ALA A 86 -7.96 -11.07 -12.74
C ALA A 86 -7.35 -12.42 -12.35
N ASP A 87 -8.10 -13.50 -12.51
CA ASP A 87 -7.66 -14.86 -12.23
C ASP A 87 -6.51 -15.31 -13.11
N ASP A 88 -6.53 -14.94 -14.40
CA ASP A 88 -5.48 -15.28 -15.33
C ASP A 88 -4.18 -14.52 -15.01
N LEU A 89 -4.27 -13.23 -14.66
CA LEU A 89 -3.12 -12.44 -14.19
C LEU A 89 -2.53 -13.00 -12.89
N ALA A 90 -3.37 -13.44 -11.96
CA ALA A 90 -2.92 -14.03 -10.69
C ALA A 90 -2.09 -15.30 -10.90
N ARG A 91 -2.42 -16.07 -11.97
CA ARG A 91 -1.74 -17.33 -12.33
C ARG A 91 -0.64 -17.20 -13.37
N ALA A 92 -0.46 -16.01 -13.97
CA ALA A 92 0.43 -15.78 -15.12
C ALA A 92 1.89 -16.13 -14.85
N ILE A 93 2.38 -15.77 -13.69
CA ILE A 93 3.78 -15.92 -13.29
C ILE A 93 3.89 -16.21 -11.80
N TRP A 94 4.92 -16.96 -11.43
CA TRP A 94 5.25 -17.17 -10.03
C TRP A 94 5.82 -15.90 -9.40
N GLY A 95 5.35 -15.55 -8.20
CA GLY A 95 5.81 -14.34 -7.50
C GLY A 95 5.42 -13.07 -8.27
N ASN A 96 6.35 -12.12 -8.39
CA ASN A 96 6.18 -10.85 -9.13
C ASN A 96 4.88 -10.11 -8.77
N ALA A 97 4.60 -10.03 -7.46
CA ALA A 97 3.35 -9.47 -6.96
C ALA A 97 3.20 -7.98 -7.34
N ALA A 98 4.29 -7.21 -7.30
CA ALA A 98 4.23 -5.80 -7.68
C ALA A 98 3.97 -5.62 -9.18
N ALA A 99 4.58 -6.42 -10.05
CA ALA A 99 4.30 -6.39 -11.49
C ALA A 99 2.85 -6.78 -11.80
N ARG A 100 2.34 -7.88 -11.18
CA ARG A 100 0.93 -8.29 -11.31
C ARG A 100 -0.01 -7.19 -10.83
N SER A 101 0.29 -6.58 -9.66
CA SER A 101 -0.49 -5.47 -9.13
C SER A 101 -0.55 -4.29 -10.09
N ALA A 102 0.59 -3.88 -10.66
CA ALA A 102 0.63 -2.77 -11.60
C ALA A 102 -0.27 -3.02 -12.82
N VAL A 103 -0.18 -4.20 -13.43
CA VAL A 103 -1.02 -4.54 -14.59
C VAL A 103 -2.49 -4.65 -14.20
N ALA A 104 -2.79 -5.34 -13.08
CA ALA A 104 -4.17 -5.50 -12.62
C ALA A 104 -4.83 -4.16 -12.26
N CYS A 105 -4.09 -3.23 -11.61
CA CYS A 105 -4.59 -1.88 -11.32
C CYS A 105 -4.83 -1.07 -12.61
N ALA A 106 -3.88 -1.12 -13.57
CA ALA A 106 -4.04 -0.42 -14.85
C ALA A 106 -5.29 -0.92 -15.62
N VAL A 107 -5.51 -2.22 -15.63
CA VAL A 107 -6.70 -2.83 -16.25
C VAL A 107 -7.98 -2.47 -15.49
N ALA A 108 -7.96 -2.49 -14.15
CA ALA A 108 -9.12 -2.10 -13.34
C ALA A 108 -9.48 -0.61 -13.51
N ASP A 109 -8.49 0.28 -13.56
CA ASP A 109 -8.67 1.70 -13.87
C ASP A 109 -9.31 1.88 -15.25
N LEU A 110 -8.77 1.21 -16.27
CA LEU A 110 -9.29 1.26 -17.63
C LEU A 110 -10.73 0.74 -17.71
N ALA A 111 -11.04 -0.38 -17.06
CA ALA A 111 -12.39 -0.94 -17.01
C ALA A 111 -13.39 0.02 -16.33
N ALA A 112 -12.99 0.68 -15.25
CA ALA A 112 -13.81 1.67 -14.57
C ALA A 112 -14.05 2.91 -15.47
N ARG A 113 -13.02 3.42 -16.16
CA ARG A 113 -13.12 4.51 -17.13
C ARG A 113 -14.06 4.18 -18.29
N GLN A 114 -14.00 2.97 -18.84
CA GLN A 114 -14.91 2.51 -19.91
C GLN A 114 -16.38 2.50 -19.48
N ARG A 115 -16.64 2.37 -18.16
CA ARG A 115 -17.98 2.39 -17.57
C ARG A 115 -18.43 3.76 -17.05
N GLY A 116 -17.55 4.76 -17.06
CA GLY A 116 -17.81 6.07 -16.47
C GLY A 116 -17.91 6.06 -14.94
N LEU A 117 -17.26 5.11 -14.28
CA LEU A 117 -17.25 4.93 -12.82
C LEU A 117 -15.85 5.19 -12.26
N SER A 118 -15.77 5.54 -10.98
CA SER A 118 -14.52 5.41 -10.23
C SER A 118 -14.20 3.93 -9.96
N VAL A 119 -12.94 3.60 -9.64
CA VAL A 119 -12.55 2.22 -9.28
C VAL A 119 -13.32 1.75 -8.04
N ALA A 120 -13.52 2.61 -7.04
CA ALA A 120 -14.27 2.25 -5.83
C ALA A 120 -15.74 1.91 -6.14
N GLU A 121 -16.42 2.71 -6.96
CA GLU A 121 -17.80 2.42 -7.40
C GLU A 121 -17.89 1.15 -8.25
N ALA A 122 -16.88 0.92 -9.10
CA ALA A 122 -16.81 -0.31 -9.89
C ALA A 122 -16.66 -1.57 -9.01
N LEU A 123 -15.92 -1.46 -7.89
CA LEU A 123 -15.75 -2.53 -6.90
C LEU A 123 -17.03 -2.78 -6.09
N LEU A 124 -17.71 -1.73 -5.65
CA LEU A 124 -18.97 -1.83 -4.92
C LEU A 124 -20.10 -2.41 -5.78
N GLY A 125 -20.12 -2.06 -7.06
CA GLY A 125 -21.18 -2.49 -7.99
C GLY A 125 -22.54 -1.89 -7.67
N ASN A 126 -23.56 -2.32 -8.42
CA ASN A 126 -25.00 -2.02 -8.19
C ASN A 126 -25.34 -0.52 -8.04
N GLY A 127 -24.52 0.41 -8.58
CA GLY A 127 -24.75 1.85 -8.45
C GLY A 127 -24.51 2.43 -7.07
N ALA A 128 -23.79 1.70 -6.20
CA ALA A 128 -23.40 2.20 -4.90
C ALA A 128 -22.34 3.29 -5.03
N THR A 129 -22.41 4.33 -4.20
CA THR A 129 -21.44 5.42 -4.13
C THR A 129 -20.41 5.12 -3.03
N ALA A 130 -19.15 5.23 -3.37
CA ALA A 130 -18.07 5.14 -2.38
C ALA A 130 -17.86 6.49 -1.69
N PRO A 131 -17.43 6.50 -0.41
CA PRO A 131 -16.94 7.72 0.22
C PRO A 131 -15.76 8.30 -0.54
N SER A 132 -15.77 9.62 -0.72
CA SER A 132 -14.68 10.33 -1.42
C SER A 132 -13.57 10.81 -0.48
N ARG A 133 -13.69 10.58 0.82
CA ARG A 133 -12.76 11.02 1.85
C ARG A 133 -12.38 9.86 2.77
N LEU A 134 -11.08 9.73 3.02
CA LEU A 134 -10.51 8.73 3.92
C LEU A 134 -9.53 9.42 4.87
N ARG A 135 -9.19 8.75 5.96
CA ARG A 135 -8.13 9.21 6.86
C ARG A 135 -6.88 8.36 6.72
N THR A 136 -5.73 9.01 6.81
CA THR A 136 -4.42 8.33 6.86
C THR A 136 -3.65 8.74 8.10
N ASP A 137 -2.77 7.86 8.58
CA ASP A 137 -1.73 8.23 9.54
C ASP A 137 -0.59 8.99 8.84
N MET A 138 0.41 9.40 9.61
CA MET A 138 1.66 9.97 9.11
C MET A 138 2.84 9.28 9.77
N THR A 139 3.74 8.76 8.95
CA THR A 139 4.93 8.03 9.42
C THR A 139 6.01 8.99 9.91
N LEU A 140 6.55 8.73 11.10
CA LEU A 140 7.78 9.34 11.59
C LEU A 140 8.95 8.41 11.26
N SER A 141 9.93 8.96 10.52
CA SER A 141 11.18 8.25 10.25
C SER A 141 11.95 8.00 11.55
N THR A 142 12.69 6.90 11.59
CA THR A 142 13.59 6.58 12.71
C THR A 142 14.56 7.72 12.97
N ALA A 143 14.59 8.19 14.22
CA ALA A 143 15.44 9.29 14.68
C ALA A 143 15.66 9.23 16.20
N ALA A 144 16.51 10.11 16.74
CA ALA A 144 16.67 10.27 18.18
C ALA A 144 15.36 10.78 18.82
N PRO A 145 15.09 10.49 20.13
CA PRO A 145 13.85 10.84 20.80
C PRO A 145 13.44 12.33 20.66
N ALA A 146 14.37 13.25 20.76
CA ALA A 146 14.10 14.69 20.63
C ALA A 146 13.66 15.04 19.19
N GLU A 147 14.31 14.48 18.19
CA GLU A 147 13.97 14.72 16.79
C GLU A 147 12.62 14.09 16.42
N LEU A 148 12.29 12.90 16.98
CA LEU A 148 10.96 12.30 16.85
C LEU A 148 9.87 13.20 17.42
N ALA A 149 10.11 13.81 18.59
CA ALA A 149 9.17 14.76 19.21
C ALA A 149 8.97 16.00 18.33
N GLU A 150 10.04 16.56 17.75
CA GLU A 150 9.95 17.70 16.84
C GLU A 150 9.15 17.33 15.56
N GLN A 151 9.42 16.18 14.97
CA GLN A 151 8.65 15.68 13.81
C GLN A 151 7.16 15.52 14.17
N ALA A 152 6.87 14.93 15.34
CA ALA A 152 5.50 14.71 15.80
C ALA A 152 4.75 16.03 15.99
N ILE A 153 5.36 17.02 16.65
CA ILE A 153 4.78 18.37 16.82
C ILE A 153 4.46 19.00 15.45
N ALA A 154 5.39 18.91 14.49
CA ALA A 154 5.19 19.48 13.17
C ALA A 154 4.02 18.83 12.42
N HIS A 155 3.88 17.49 12.50
CA HIS A 155 2.78 16.79 11.84
C HIS A 155 1.43 17.02 12.53
N VAL A 156 1.39 17.07 13.85
CA VAL A 156 0.15 17.43 14.58
C VAL A 156 -0.27 18.86 14.25
N ALA A 157 0.67 19.81 14.19
CA ALA A 157 0.40 21.17 13.76
C ALA A 157 -0.09 21.27 12.31
N ALA A 158 0.30 20.32 11.45
CA ALA A 158 -0.20 20.17 10.08
C ALA A 158 -1.58 19.46 10.01
N GLY A 159 -2.14 19.04 11.15
CA GLY A 159 -3.50 18.46 11.24
C GLY A 159 -3.58 16.94 11.26
N PHE A 160 -2.46 16.21 11.47
CA PHE A 160 -2.48 14.77 11.60
C PHE A 160 -2.88 14.33 13.01
N GLY A 161 -3.93 13.52 13.11
CA GLY A 161 -4.43 12.97 14.38
C GLY A 161 -3.90 11.55 14.70
N CYS A 162 -3.18 10.92 13.79
CA CYS A 162 -2.57 9.60 13.97
C CYS A 162 -1.13 9.61 13.44
N LEU A 163 -0.18 9.17 14.26
CA LEU A 163 1.24 9.09 13.91
C LEU A 163 1.74 7.66 14.01
N LYS A 164 2.45 7.19 12.99
CA LYS A 164 3.10 5.88 12.97
C LYS A 164 4.61 6.03 13.18
N ILE A 165 5.16 5.43 14.23
CA ILE A 165 6.56 5.52 14.61
C ILE A 165 7.29 4.26 14.15
N LYS A 166 8.30 4.42 13.29
CA LYS A 166 9.17 3.31 12.88
C LYS A 166 10.11 2.94 14.02
N ALA A 167 10.02 1.69 14.49
CA ALA A 167 10.98 1.14 15.43
C ALA A 167 12.30 0.78 14.73
N SER A 168 13.37 0.72 15.51
CA SER A 168 14.70 0.38 15.01
C SER A 168 15.49 -0.33 16.12
N ALA A 169 16.37 -1.25 15.73
CA ALA A 169 17.31 -1.86 16.66
C ALA A 169 18.36 -0.87 17.18
N ASP A 170 18.61 0.22 16.45
CA ASP A 170 19.66 1.21 16.76
C ASP A 170 19.19 2.31 17.73
N HIS A 171 17.88 2.42 17.99
CA HIS A 171 17.32 3.45 18.85
C HIS A 171 16.41 2.85 19.93
N ASP A 172 16.40 3.47 21.11
CA ASP A 172 15.46 3.10 22.18
C ASP A 172 14.04 3.52 21.79
N THR A 173 13.27 2.54 21.28
CA THR A 173 11.89 2.72 20.86
C THR A 173 11.01 3.31 21.97
N VAL A 174 11.16 2.83 23.22
CA VAL A 174 10.34 3.31 24.34
C VAL A 174 10.69 4.76 24.71
N ALA A 175 11.97 5.14 24.69
CA ALA A 175 12.37 6.52 24.91
C ALA A 175 11.83 7.45 23.83
N GLY A 176 11.84 7.00 22.56
CA GLY A 176 11.23 7.73 21.45
C GLY A 176 9.74 7.95 21.64
N LEU A 177 8.99 6.89 22.00
CA LEU A 177 7.54 6.94 22.23
C LEU A 177 7.19 7.84 23.42
N ARG A 178 7.95 7.81 24.53
CA ARG A 178 7.77 8.73 25.65
C ARG A 178 7.93 10.19 25.20
N ALA A 179 8.98 10.48 24.44
CA ALA A 179 9.23 11.82 23.94
C ALA A 179 8.10 12.32 23.02
N VAL A 180 7.65 11.47 22.08
CA VAL A 180 6.52 11.77 21.21
C VAL A 180 5.24 12.01 22.03
N ARG A 181 4.86 11.07 22.91
CA ARG A 181 3.65 11.19 23.73
C ARG A 181 3.66 12.43 24.61
N ALA A 182 4.79 12.77 25.25
CA ALA A 182 4.94 13.99 26.04
C ALA A 182 4.78 15.25 25.18
N ALA A 183 5.19 15.21 23.92
CA ALA A 183 5.14 16.35 23.02
C ALA A 183 3.75 16.59 22.42
N VAL A 184 2.98 15.54 22.09
CA VAL A 184 1.72 15.67 21.36
C VAL A 184 0.47 15.45 22.22
N GLY A 185 0.61 15.05 23.48
CA GLY A 185 -0.54 14.82 24.38
C GLY A 185 -1.27 13.51 24.13
N ALA A 186 -2.38 13.26 24.82
CA ALA A 186 -3.10 11.98 24.82
C ALA A 186 -4.05 11.80 23.63
N GLU A 187 -4.47 12.88 23.00
CA GLU A 187 -5.50 12.87 21.94
C GLU A 187 -4.98 12.35 20.59
N VAL A 188 -3.67 12.36 20.38
CA VAL A 188 -3.04 11.90 19.14
C VAL A 188 -2.86 10.39 19.23
N SER A 189 -3.38 9.65 18.26
CA SER A 189 -3.18 8.20 18.16
C SER A 189 -1.74 7.88 17.77
N LEU A 190 -1.12 6.90 18.44
CA LEU A 190 0.25 6.47 18.15
C LEU A 190 0.23 4.99 17.75
N ARG A 191 0.85 4.69 16.62
CA ARG A 191 1.11 3.35 16.10
C ARG A 191 2.60 3.07 16.08
N ILE A 192 2.98 1.83 16.27
CA ILE A 192 4.38 1.39 16.13
C ILE A 192 4.45 0.47 14.92
N ASP A 193 5.42 0.71 14.05
CA ASP A 193 5.78 -0.25 13.01
C ASP A 193 7.21 -0.74 13.26
N ALA A 194 7.31 -1.99 13.67
CA ALA A 194 8.58 -2.61 13.99
C ALA A 194 9.31 -3.17 12.77
N ASN A 195 8.64 -3.31 11.64
CA ASN A 195 9.20 -3.89 10.40
C ASN A 195 10.06 -5.13 10.66
N GLN A 196 9.55 -6.05 11.50
CA GLN A 196 10.22 -7.32 11.84
C GLN A 196 11.51 -7.15 12.68
N ALA A 197 11.69 -6.03 13.38
CA ALA A 197 12.97 -5.71 14.03
C ALA A 197 13.22 -6.48 15.34
N TRP A 198 12.22 -7.15 15.93
CA TRP A 198 12.33 -7.74 17.26
C TRP A 198 12.21 -9.27 17.23
N ASP A 199 12.80 -9.91 18.25
CA ASP A 199 12.40 -11.25 18.64
C ASP A 199 11.17 -11.20 19.57
N VAL A 200 10.55 -12.35 19.81
CA VAL A 200 9.32 -12.47 20.62
C VAL A 200 9.48 -11.86 22.01
N ALA A 201 10.58 -12.16 22.71
CA ALA A 201 10.82 -11.67 24.07
C ALA A 201 11.00 -10.15 24.12
N THR A 202 11.71 -9.60 23.14
CA THR A 202 11.91 -8.16 22.98
C THR A 202 10.61 -7.45 22.63
N ALA A 203 9.81 -8.00 21.71
CA ALA A 203 8.50 -7.46 21.35
C ALA A 203 7.57 -7.36 22.57
N ILE A 204 7.41 -8.47 23.30
CA ILE A 204 6.57 -8.52 24.51
C ILE A 204 7.06 -7.52 25.56
N ARG A 205 8.36 -7.44 25.79
CA ARG A 205 8.93 -6.52 26.78
C ARG A 205 8.68 -5.05 26.42
N ILE A 206 8.90 -4.67 25.15
CA ILE A 206 8.70 -3.29 24.68
C ILE A 206 7.22 -2.92 24.78
N ILE A 207 6.32 -3.75 24.26
CA ILE A 207 4.89 -3.49 24.24
C ILE A 207 4.34 -3.37 25.64
N ARG A 208 4.67 -4.31 26.55
CA ARG A 208 4.25 -4.24 27.96
C ARG A 208 4.79 -3.00 28.66
N THR A 209 6.03 -2.59 28.37
CA THR A 209 6.55 -1.33 28.94
C THR A 209 5.72 -0.15 28.49
N CYS A 210 5.27 -0.10 27.22
CA CYS A 210 4.38 0.95 26.75
C CYS A 210 3.00 0.91 27.43
N GLU A 211 2.48 -0.29 27.70
CA GLU A 211 1.22 -0.51 28.43
C GLU A 211 1.34 -0.07 29.89
N ASP A 212 2.36 -0.53 30.61
CA ASP A 212 2.61 -0.21 32.01
C ASP A 212 2.80 1.30 32.24
N GLU A 213 3.39 2.00 31.28
CA GLU A 213 3.58 3.44 31.33
C GLU A 213 2.39 4.27 30.79
N GLY A 214 1.36 3.60 30.29
CA GLY A 214 0.16 4.27 29.78
C GLY A 214 0.46 5.14 28.54
N LEU A 215 1.38 4.71 27.66
CA LEU A 215 1.73 5.47 26.46
C LEU A 215 0.61 5.50 25.40
N GLY A 216 -0.45 4.72 25.56
CA GLY A 216 -1.64 4.75 24.70
C GLY A 216 -1.35 4.40 23.26
N ILE A 217 -0.63 3.29 23.02
CA ILE A 217 -0.34 2.78 21.69
C ILE A 217 -1.59 2.11 21.13
N GLU A 218 -2.04 2.56 19.95
CA GLU A 218 -3.24 2.05 19.28
C GLU A 218 -3.01 0.63 18.75
N LEU A 219 -1.87 0.38 18.11
CA LEU A 219 -1.47 -0.93 17.59
C LEU A 219 0.04 -1.02 17.38
N VAL A 220 0.52 -2.27 17.26
CA VAL A 220 1.90 -2.58 16.86
C VAL A 220 1.89 -3.42 15.59
N GLU A 221 2.54 -2.92 14.54
CA GLU A 221 2.64 -3.56 13.23
C GLU A 221 3.90 -4.42 13.17
N GLN A 222 3.74 -5.66 12.71
CA GLN A 222 4.75 -6.68 12.41
C GLN A 222 5.97 -6.68 13.36
N PRO A 223 5.77 -7.02 14.63
CA PRO A 223 6.83 -6.97 15.63
C PRO A 223 7.97 -7.96 15.36
N VAL A 224 7.64 -9.17 14.87
CA VAL A 224 8.59 -10.27 14.64
C VAL A 224 8.69 -10.62 13.16
N ALA A 225 9.68 -11.46 12.81
CA ALA A 225 9.91 -11.89 11.43
C ALA A 225 8.65 -12.48 10.79
N ALA A 226 8.36 -12.12 9.54
CA ALA A 226 7.15 -12.54 8.82
C ALA A 226 6.92 -14.06 8.76
N PRO A 227 7.94 -14.93 8.62
CA PRO A 227 7.74 -16.38 8.66
C PRO A 227 7.45 -16.95 10.07
N ASP A 228 7.68 -16.18 11.13
CA ASP A 228 7.49 -16.63 12.51
C ASP A 228 6.05 -16.38 12.98
N ILE A 229 5.10 -17.11 12.39
CA ILE A 229 3.68 -17.00 12.73
C ILE A 229 3.39 -17.42 14.17
N GLU A 230 4.07 -18.45 14.68
CA GLU A 230 3.93 -18.91 16.08
C GLU A 230 4.50 -17.86 17.06
N GLY A 231 5.62 -17.22 16.71
CA GLY A 231 6.16 -16.10 17.47
C GLY A 231 5.22 -14.90 17.48
N LEU A 232 4.60 -14.58 16.35
CA LEU A 232 3.61 -13.51 16.24
C LEU A 232 2.39 -13.80 17.10
N ALA A 233 1.87 -15.05 17.06
CA ALA A 233 0.78 -15.50 17.94
C ALA A 233 1.16 -15.42 19.43
N GLY A 234 2.40 -15.77 19.77
CA GLY A 234 2.92 -15.64 21.12
C GLY A 234 2.97 -14.20 21.62
N VAL A 235 3.32 -13.23 20.74
CA VAL A 235 3.27 -11.80 21.08
C VAL A 235 1.82 -11.37 21.29
N THR A 236 0.92 -11.65 20.33
CA THR A 236 -0.50 -11.29 20.39
C THR A 236 -1.17 -11.78 21.66
N ALA A 237 -0.92 -13.04 22.04
CA ALA A 237 -1.47 -13.62 23.27
C ALA A 237 -0.88 -13.02 24.57
N ALA A 238 0.29 -12.39 24.52
CA ALA A 238 1.01 -11.92 25.70
C ALA A 238 0.76 -10.45 26.02
N VAL A 239 0.18 -9.65 25.13
CA VAL A 239 0.01 -8.20 25.27
C VAL A 239 -1.46 -7.81 25.16
N GLY A 240 -1.81 -6.62 25.65
CA GLY A 240 -3.16 -6.05 25.50
C GLY A 240 -3.29 -5.11 24.31
N THR A 241 -2.16 -4.61 23.81
CA THR A 241 -2.10 -3.74 22.62
C THR A 241 -2.36 -4.55 21.36
N PRO A 242 -3.28 -4.15 20.47
CA PRO A 242 -3.58 -4.85 19.23
C PRO A 242 -2.34 -5.04 18.34
N ILE A 243 -2.20 -6.24 17.76
CA ILE A 243 -1.12 -6.60 16.84
C ILE A 243 -1.65 -6.63 15.41
N MET A 244 -0.94 -5.98 14.48
CA MET A 244 -1.24 -5.96 13.07
C MET A 244 -0.18 -6.73 12.27
N ALA A 245 -0.60 -7.69 11.45
CA ALA A 245 0.28 -8.41 10.53
C ALA A 245 0.43 -7.62 9.22
N ASP A 246 1.67 -7.35 8.77
CA ASP A 246 2.00 -6.70 7.49
C ASP A 246 2.75 -7.64 6.56
N GLU A 247 4.04 -7.85 6.76
CA GLU A 247 4.85 -8.67 5.85
C GLU A 247 4.49 -10.16 5.91
N ALA A 248 3.83 -10.60 6.97
CA ALA A 248 3.30 -11.96 7.10
C ALA A 248 2.04 -12.21 6.25
N VAL A 249 1.43 -11.17 5.66
CA VAL A 249 0.19 -11.27 4.86
C VAL A 249 0.45 -10.82 3.44
N ARG A 250 0.30 -11.75 2.49
CA ARG A 250 0.42 -11.52 1.03
C ARG A 250 -0.81 -12.03 0.27
N THR A 251 -1.47 -13.05 0.79
CA THR A 251 -2.58 -13.75 0.12
C THR A 251 -3.75 -13.95 1.09
N GLU A 252 -4.91 -14.27 0.55
CA GLU A 252 -6.07 -14.73 1.32
C GLU A 252 -5.70 -15.93 2.23
N SER A 253 -4.88 -16.85 1.74
CA SER A 253 -4.44 -18.01 2.53
C SER A 253 -3.61 -17.61 3.75
N ASP A 254 -2.75 -16.60 3.62
CA ASP A 254 -1.98 -16.10 4.76
C ASP A 254 -2.91 -15.49 5.82
N VAL A 255 -3.93 -14.74 5.39
CA VAL A 255 -4.94 -14.18 6.31
C VAL A 255 -5.63 -15.28 7.10
N ARG A 256 -6.02 -16.38 6.44
CA ARG A 256 -6.64 -17.54 7.10
C ARG A 256 -5.69 -18.15 8.13
N VAL A 257 -4.42 -18.33 7.79
CA VAL A 257 -3.40 -18.86 8.73
C VAL A 257 -3.23 -17.93 9.92
N ILE A 258 -3.12 -16.60 9.71
CA ILE A 258 -3.04 -15.60 10.80
C ILE A 258 -4.23 -15.72 11.73
N ALA A 259 -5.45 -15.81 11.18
CA ALA A 259 -6.67 -15.91 11.97
C ALA A 259 -6.76 -17.23 12.74
N GLU A 260 -6.49 -18.37 12.09
CA GLU A 260 -6.54 -19.71 12.71
C GLU A 260 -5.54 -19.86 13.86
N ARG A 261 -4.41 -19.16 13.79
CA ARG A 261 -3.38 -19.15 14.84
C ARG A 261 -3.57 -18.10 15.91
N GLY A 262 -4.54 -17.18 15.72
CA GLY A 262 -4.67 -16.00 16.59
C GLY A 262 -3.40 -15.15 16.59
N ALA A 263 -2.74 -15.06 15.43
CA ALA A 263 -1.41 -14.45 15.31
C ALA A 263 -1.45 -12.93 15.19
N ALA A 264 -2.60 -12.33 14.94
CA ALA A 264 -2.80 -10.89 14.94
C ALA A 264 -4.27 -10.55 15.15
N ASP A 265 -4.54 -9.28 15.48
CA ASP A 265 -5.89 -8.70 15.61
C ASP A 265 -6.32 -7.99 14.32
N LEU A 266 -5.33 -7.49 13.55
CA LEU A 266 -5.54 -6.77 12.30
C LEU A 266 -4.57 -7.26 11.22
N VAL A 267 -4.91 -6.96 9.97
CA VAL A 267 -4.01 -7.16 8.81
C VAL A 267 -3.83 -5.87 8.04
N ASN A 268 -2.60 -5.60 7.58
CA ASN A 268 -2.27 -4.50 6.68
C ASN A 268 -2.18 -5.03 5.24
N ILE A 269 -3.15 -4.66 4.40
CA ILE A 269 -3.26 -5.10 3.02
C ILE A 269 -2.61 -4.06 2.11
N LYS A 270 -1.57 -4.47 1.37
CA LYS A 270 -0.85 -3.62 0.41
C LYS A 270 -0.89 -4.25 -0.97
N LEU A 271 -1.31 -3.49 -1.98
CA LEU A 271 -1.46 -3.97 -3.37
C LEU A 271 -0.18 -4.59 -3.92
N ALA A 272 0.97 -3.98 -3.64
CA ALA A 272 2.27 -4.49 -4.07
C ALA A 272 2.64 -5.88 -3.48
N LYS A 273 2.06 -6.26 -2.34
CA LYS A 273 2.24 -7.57 -1.72
C LYS A 273 1.23 -8.59 -2.22
N THR A 274 -0.02 -8.19 -2.39
CA THR A 274 -1.11 -9.10 -2.76
C THR A 274 -1.10 -9.47 -4.24
N GLY A 275 -0.62 -8.59 -5.10
CA GLY A 275 -0.58 -8.85 -6.54
C GLY A 275 -1.76 -8.27 -7.30
N GLY A 276 -2.55 -7.38 -6.67
CA GLY A 276 -3.59 -6.62 -7.35
C GLY A 276 -4.89 -6.47 -6.58
N PRO A 277 -5.88 -5.75 -7.16
CA PRO A 277 -7.14 -5.45 -6.50
C PRO A 277 -7.98 -6.68 -6.14
N ALA A 278 -8.02 -7.70 -6.99
CA ALA A 278 -8.85 -8.90 -6.75
C ALA A 278 -8.35 -9.68 -5.53
N GLU A 279 -7.03 -9.90 -5.44
CA GLU A 279 -6.38 -10.58 -4.31
C GLU A 279 -6.50 -9.76 -3.02
N ALA A 280 -6.38 -8.43 -3.11
CA ALA A 280 -6.57 -7.55 -1.97
C ALA A 280 -8.02 -7.60 -1.44
N VAL A 281 -9.01 -7.64 -2.33
CA VAL A 281 -10.44 -7.84 -1.97
C VAL A 281 -10.65 -9.20 -1.31
N ALA A 282 -10.07 -10.27 -1.85
CA ALA A 282 -10.18 -11.62 -1.28
C ALA A 282 -9.55 -11.67 0.12
N ALA A 283 -8.37 -11.09 0.31
CA ALA A 283 -7.70 -10.99 1.61
C ALA A 283 -8.54 -10.18 2.62
N ALA A 284 -9.09 -9.03 2.22
CA ALA A 284 -9.93 -8.20 3.09
C ALA A 284 -11.23 -8.89 3.51
N ARG A 285 -11.86 -9.66 2.60
CA ARG A 285 -13.04 -10.46 2.91
C ARG A 285 -12.71 -11.57 3.89
N ALA A 286 -11.64 -12.34 3.63
CA ALA A 286 -11.19 -13.38 4.54
C ALA A 286 -10.88 -12.83 5.94
N ALA A 287 -10.21 -11.68 6.05
CA ALA A 287 -9.96 -11.04 7.34
C ALA A 287 -11.26 -10.77 8.11
N ARG A 288 -12.25 -10.18 7.46
CA ARG A 288 -13.56 -9.89 8.08
C ARG A 288 -14.33 -11.16 8.45
N GLU A 289 -14.35 -12.17 7.59
CA GLU A 289 -14.97 -13.47 7.85
C GLU A 289 -14.42 -14.13 9.12
N HIS A 290 -13.16 -13.89 9.42
CA HIS A 290 -12.46 -14.39 10.61
C HIS A 290 -12.38 -13.40 11.77
N GLY A 291 -13.04 -12.24 11.67
CA GLY A 291 -13.09 -11.24 12.76
C GLY A 291 -11.83 -10.39 12.91
N LEU A 292 -10.92 -10.39 11.93
CA LEU A 292 -9.74 -9.52 11.92
C LEU A 292 -10.08 -8.12 11.42
N GLY A 293 -9.47 -7.09 12.02
CA GLY A 293 -9.49 -5.74 11.50
C GLY A 293 -8.69 -5.62 10.18
N VAL A 294 -9.10 -4.68 9.32
CA VAL A 294 -8.44 -4.45 8.03
C VAL A 294 -7.95 -3.02 7.95
N VAL A 295 -6.66 -2.85 7.75
CA VAL A 295 -6.03 -1.59 7.35
C VAL A 295 -5.50 -1.75 5.94
N PHE A 296 -5.67 -0.75 5.09
CA PHE A 296 -5.00 -0.68 3.80
C PHE A 296 -3.76 0.18 3.93
N GLY A 297 -2.64 -0.33 3.42
CA GLY A 297 -1.37 0.37 3.46
C GLY A 297 -0.70 0.48 2.10
N CYS A 298 0.33 1.31 2.05
CA CYS A 298 1.20 1.45 0.91
C CYS A 298 2.64 1.09 1.26
N MET A 299 3.42 0.85 0.24
CA MET A 299 4.88 0.91 0.31
C MET A 299 5.31 2.38 0.17
N MET A 300 6.58 2.64 -0.14
CA MET A 300 6.95 3.96 -0.68
C MET A 300 6.45 4.01 -2.13
N GLU A 301 5.32 4.68 -2.34
CA GLU A 301 4.54 4.69 -3.57
C GLU A 301 4.25 6.12 -4.04
N SER A 302 4.03 6.28 -5.36
CA SER A 302 3.56 7.52 -5.95
C SER A 302 2.04 7.70 -5.74
N PRO A 303 1.48 8.87 -6.10
CA PRO A 303 0.03 9.05 -6.11
C PRO A 303 -0.74 7.99 -6.90
N VAL A 304 -0.12 7.27 -7.85
CA VAL A 304 -0.81 6.20 -8.61
C VAL A 304 -1.11 5.01 -7.71
N GLY A 305 -0.11 4.47 -7.01
CA GLY A 305 -0.29 3.33 -6.10
C GLY A 305 -1.16 3.68 -4.90
N VAL A 306 -0.90 4.86 -4.29
CA VAL A 306 -1.69 5.35 -3.15
C VAL A 306 -3.15 5.54 -3.55
N THR A 307 -3.44 6.13 -4.73
CA THR A 307 -4.82 6.30 -5.21
C THR A 307 -5.51 4.96 -5.43
N ALA A 308 -4.83 4.00 -6.06
CA ALA A 308 -5.39 2.67 -6.28
C ALA A 308 -5.79 2.00 -4.96
N THR A 309 -4.89 2.04 -3.96
CA THR A 309 -5.16 1.50 -2.62
C THR A 309 -6.27 2.28 -1.90
N ALA A 310 -6.32 3.61 -2.04
CA ALA A 310 -7.36 4.43 -1.44
C ALA A 310 -8.77 4.12 -2.00
N HIS A 311 -8.90 3.80 -3.30
CA HIS A 311 -10.16 3.34 -3.87
C HIS A 311 -10.64 2.01 -3.26
N LEU A 312 -9.73 1.07 -2.97
CA LEU A 312 -10.08 -0.17 -2.27
C LEU A 312 -10.49 0.11 -0.82
N ALA A 313 -9.73 0.96 -0.13
CA ALA A 313 -10.04 1.39 1.23
C ALA A 313 -11.43 2.03 1.32
N ALA A 314 -11.78 2.92 0.40
CA ALA A 314 -13.08 3.57 0.32
C ALA A 314 -14.23 2.58 0.09
N ALA A 315 -13.99 1.55 -0.71
CA ALA A 315 -15.00 0.53 -0.98
C ALA A 315 -15.15 -0.50 0.16
N LEU A 316 -14.07 -0.78 0.89
CA LEU A 316 -14.02 -1.93 1.80
C LEU A 316 -13.92 -1.55 3.28
N ALA A 317 -13.26 -0.46 3.67
CA ALA A 317 -13.02 -0.09 5.07
C ALA A 317 -12.97 1.43 5.28
N PRO A 318 -13.99 2.20 4.85
CA PRO A 318 -13.92 3.66 4.81
C PRO A 318 -13.82 4.33 6.19
N GLU A 319 -14.13 3.62 7.27
CA GLU A 319 -14.18 4.12 8.65
C GLU A 319 -12.83 4.08 9.38
N VAL A 320 -11.83 3.46 8.78
CA VAL A 320 -10.52 3.21 9.41
C VAL A 320 -9.52 4.31 9.06
N VAL A 321 -8.59 4.62 9.98
CA VAL A 321 -7.40 5.40 9.65
C VAL A 321 -6.40 4.45 8.96
N HIS A 322 -6.09 4.73 7.70
CA HIS A 322 -5.23 3.90 6.85
C HIS A 322 -3.75 4.28 6.96
N ASP A 323 -2.87 3.51 6.32
CA ASP A 323 -1.41 3.72 6.21
C ASP A 323 -1.07 4.11 4.76
N LEU A 324 -1.54 5.31 4.33
CA LEU A 324 -1.52 5.76 2.94
C LEU A 324 -0.78 7.10 2.75
N ASP A 325 0.26 7.33 3.53
CA ASP A 325 0.98 8.60 3.60
C ASP A 325 2.11 8.74 2.56
N ALA A 326 2.45 7.70 1.78
CA ALA A 326 3.63 7.70 0.92
C ALA A 326 3.67 8.86 -0.08
N ALA A 327 2.54 9.24 -0.67
CA ALA A 327 2.47 10.36 -1.61
C ALA A 327 2.80 11.72 -0.95
N LEU A 328 2.63 11.86 0.37
CA LEU A 328 2.92 13.07 1.13
C LEU A 328 4.43 13.30 1.35
N TRP A 329 5.22 12.29 1.11
CA TRP A 329 6.69 12.37 1.19
C TRP A 329 7.33 12.96 -0.07
N LEU A 330 6.59 13.11 -1.17
CA LEU A 330 7.12 13.59 -2.44
C LEU A 330 7.22 15.12 -2.48
N GLN A 331 8.32 15.64 -2.98
CA GLN A 331 8.43 17.08 -3.27
C GLN A 331 7.49 17.51 -4.39
N ARG A 332 7.20 16.61 -5.33
CA ARG A 332 6.27 16.81 -6.44
C ARG A 332 5.67 15.48 -6.90
N SER A 333 4.43 15.54 -7.33
CA SER A 333 3.77 14.38 -7.94
C SER A 333 4.32 14.10 -9.33
N PRO A 334 4.62 12.82 -9.68
CA PRO A 334 5.00 12.46 -11.04
C PRO A 334 3.81 12.38 -12.00
N VAL A 335 2.59 12.51 -11.51
CA VAL A 335 1.36 12.49 -12.31
C VAL A 335 0.46 13.66 -11.97
N THR A 336 -0.46 14.00 -12.88
CA THR A 336 -1.56 14.93 -12.64
C THR A 336 -2.84 14.15 -12.35
N GLY A 337 -3.73 14.72 -11.54
CA GLY A 337 -4.93 14.02 -11.06
C GLY A 337 -4.65 13.04 -9.90
N GLY A 338 -5.60 12.15 -9.66
CA GLY A 338 -5.56 11.17 -8.57
C GLY A 338 -5.86 11.77 -7.20
N ILE A 339 -5.31 11.12 -6.17
CA ILE A 339 -5.56 11.50 -4.79
C ILE A 339 -5.00 12.89 -4.44
N ARG A 340 -5.76 13.63 -3.65
CA ARG A 340 -5.31 14.87 -3.01
C ARG A 340 -5.39 14.71 -1.51
N SER A 341 -4.61 15.49 -0.77
CA SER A 341 -4.62 15.47 0.69
C SER A 341 -4.84 16.85 1.28
N GLU A 342 -5.61 16.89 2.37
CA GLU A 342 -5.71 18.03 3.29
C GLU A 342 -5.43 17.50 4.69
N ALA A 343 -4.23 17.74 5.19
CA ALA A 343 -3.75 17.13 6.43
C ALA A 343 -3.88 15.58 6.37
N ASP A 344 -4.52 14.97 7.37
CA ASP A 344 -4.74 13.53 7.46
C ASP A 344 -5.92 13.00 6.60
N VAL A 345 -6.57 13.87 5.83
CA VAL A 345 -7.68 13.50 4.96
C VAL A 345 -7.21 13.35 3.53
N LEU A 346 -7.38 12.15 3.01
CA LEU A 346 -7.18 11.82 1.61
C LEU A 346 -8.49 11.96 0.84
N MET A 347 -8.47 12.70 -0.26
CA MET A 347 -9.65 12.93 -1.11
C MET A 347 -9.47 12.21 -2.44
N LEU A 348 -10.36 11.29 -2.73
CA LEU A 348 -10.49 10.69 -4.05
C LEU A 348 -11.00 11.74 -5.03
N GLY A 349 -10.43 11.79 -6.24
CA GLY A 349 -10.88 12.69 -7.29
C GLY A 349 -12.28 12.33 -7.80
N ASP A 350 -12.99 13.31 -8.37
CA ASP A 350 -14.33 13.12 -8.95
C ASP A 350 -14.29 12.46 -10.34
N GLY A 351 -13.11 12.04 -10.80
CA GLY A 351 -12.88 11.46 -12.12
C GLY A 351 -13.24 9.98 -12.23
N CYS A 352 -13.41 9.49 -13.46
CA CYS A 352 -13.53 8.07 -13.73
C CYS A 352 -12.20 7.34 -13.50
N GLY A 353 -12.29 6.07 -13.17
CA GLY A 353 -11.12 5.25 -12.86
C GLY A 353 -10.47 5.68 -11.56
N LEU A 354 -9.14 5.84 -11.59
CA LEU A 354 -8.33 6.41 -10.51
C LEU A 354 -8.31 7.95 -10.51
N GLY A 355 -8.90 8.61 -11.51
CA GLY A 355 -8.81 10.06 -11.67
C GLY A 355 -7.40 10.56 -12.02
N ILE A 356 -6.49 9.69 -12.45
CA ILE A 356 -5.15 10.08 -12.96
C ILE A 356 -5.30 10.56 -14.40
N ASP A 357 -4.83 11.77 -14.70
CA ASP A 357 -4.98 12.35 -16.02
C ASP A 357 -3.81 12.01 -16.95
N ALA A 358 -2.59 12.27 -16.49
CA ALA A 358 -1.38 12.10 -17.29
C ALA A 358 -0.12 12.03 -16.43
N LEU A 359 0.99 11.61 -17.04
CA LEU A 359 2.33 11.84 -16.50
C LEU A 359 2.58 13.36 -16.42
N ALA A 360 3.14 13.84 -15.33
CA ALA A 360 3.49 15.26 -15.21
C ALA A 360 4.56 15.63 -16.24
N SER A 361 4.48 16.82 -16.81
CA SER A 361 5.38 17.27 -17.90
C SER A 361 6.85 17.36 -17.48
N ASP A 362 7.11 17.49 -16.19
CA ASP A 362 8.43 17.57 -15.56
C ASP A 362 8.79 16.27 -14.78
N ALA A 363 8.06 15.20 -14.99
CA ALA A 363 8.35 13.91 -14.35
C ALA A 363 9.70 13.36 -14.84
N ASP A 364 10.53 12.89 -13.90
CA ASP A 364 11.75 12.15 -14.17
C ASP A 364 11.35 10.69 -14.49
N ALA A 365 11.14 10.40 -15.76
CA ALA A 365 10.57 9.13 -16.22
C ALA A 365 11.34 8.55 -17.43
N ASP A 366 11.73 7.28 -17.29
CA ASP A 366 12.37 6.49 -18.35
C ASP A 366 11.40 5.42 -18.87
N VAL A 367 11.25 5.30 -20.19
CA VAL A 367 10.49 4.21 -20.82
C VAL A 367 11.32 2.93 -20.79
N LEU A 368 10.89 1.95 -20.00
CA LEU A 368 11.52 0.63 -19.93
C LEU A 368 10.98 -0.34 -20.98
N ALA A 369 9.69 -0.25 -21.31
CA ALA A 369 9.05 -1.01 -22.37
C ALA A 369 7.87 -0.23 -22.95
N ASP A 370 7.63 -0.44 -24.24
CA ASP A 370 6.48 0.10 -24.98
C ASP A 370 6.04 -0.96 -25.98
N ILE A 371 4.97 -1.67 -25.68
CA ILE A 371 4.54 -2.86 -26.39
C ILE A 371 3.13 -2.70 -26.94
N ARG A 372 2.94 -3.10 -28.18
CA ARG A 372 1.61 -3.40 -28.74
C ARG A 372 1.26 -4.82 -28.35
N VAL A 373 0.17 -4.95 -27.59
CA VAL A 373 -0.33 -6.25 -27.15
C VAL A 373 -1.38 -6.72 -28.13
N HIS A 374 -1.14 -7.88 -28.73
CA HIS A 374 -2.06 -8.53 -29.65
C HIS A 374 -2.65 -9.76 -28.99
N GLN A 375 -3.83 -10.22 -29.46
CA GLN A 375 -4.32 -11.55 -29.06
C GLN A 375 -3.23 -12.58 -29.34
N GLY A 376 -2.72 -13.19 -28.25
CA GLY A 376 -1.80 -14.32 -28.39
C GLY A 376 -2.51 -15.40 -29.23
N VAL A 377 -1.88 -15.78 -30.33
CA VAL A 377 -2.28 -17.03 -31.01
C VAL A 377 -1.98 -18.13 -29.98
N CYS A 378 -3.04 -18.70 -29.40
CA CYS A 378 -2.88 -19.91 -28.59
C CYS A 378 -2.16 -20.94 -29.46
N ALA A 379 -0.88 -21.24 -29.11
CA ALA A 379 -0.13 -22.34 -29.71
C ALA A 379 -0.45 -23.62 -28.91
#